data_869fde4d9af1d1a9a71a5eb374b93a0d
#
_entry.id   869fde4d9af1d1a9a71a5eb374b93a0d
#
_cell.length_a   1.000
_cell.length_b   1.000
_cell.length_c   1.000
_cell.angle_alpha   90.00
_cell.angle_beta   90.00
_cell.angle_gamma   90.00
#
_symmetry.space_group_name_H-M   'P 1'
#
loop_
_entity.id
_entity.type
_entity.pdbx_description
1 polymer ?
#
loop_
_entity_poly.entity_id
_entity_poly.type
_entity_poly.pdbx_seq_one_letter_code
_entity_poly.pdbx_strand_id
1 'polypeptide(L)'
;MTSTIALIGKSGSGKTTLAKAFSKLIRQKFGTKTILLVDNDLTLELSESFGIKTRNTLYGIKSGKHEYKTGIPTGMTKQEYIEWAIEDIIVSVDENTDVIASWLITPKDCTCISTKLMRDALKKLIKRYDFIIFDCEYDLKYLNSLVDYPIDEAIIVSTGTKENIALASKIMSTSRKYVLDGQIGVILNNIEKENLNSSTVLLKDLELNLLGIVEKVDDDNKIINALDTVYSRLNLPQ
;
A
#
# COMPACT_ATOMS: atom_id res chain seq x y z
N MET A 1 -7.22 17.07 1.53
CA MET A 1 -6.64 16.19 2.58
C MET A 1 -6.34 14.88 1.90
N THR A 2 -5.17 14.32 2.09
CA THR A 2 -4.77 13.05 1.47
C THR A 2 -5.36 11.89 2.25
N SER A 3 -5.99 10.93 1.58
CA SER A 3 -6.52 9.71 2.20
C SER A 3 -5.58 8.54 1.94
N THR A 4 -5.34 7.71 2.94
CA THR A 4 -4.37 6.62 2.90
C THR A 4 -5.02 5.26 3.13
N ILE A 5 -4.77 4.32 2.22
CA ILE A 5 -5.25 2.94 2.29
C ILE A 5 -4.03 2.02 2.28
N ALA A 6 -3.90 1.14 3.25
CA ALA A 6 -2.87 0.12 3.26
C ALA A 6 -3.47 -1.29 3.11
N LEU A 7 -3.07 -2.02 2.09
CA LEU A 7 -3.41 -3.42 1.88
C LEU A 7 -2.29 -4.28 2.46
N ILE A 8 -2.61 -5.09 3.43
CA ILE A 8 -1.67 -5.96 4.16
C ILE A 8 -2.18 -7.40 4.20
N GLY A 9 -1.30 -8.36 4.33
CA GLY A 9 -1.68 -9.77 4.39
C GLY A 9 -0.64 -10.71 3.81
N LYS A 10 -0.92 -11.98 3.84
CA LYS A 10 -0.01 -13.03 3.35
C LYS A 10 0.27 -12.88 1.85
N SER A 11 1.47 -13.25 1.41
CA SER A 11 1.78 -13.37 -0.02
C SER A 11 0.77 -14.29 -0.71
N GLY A 12 0.34 -13.92 -1.93
CA GLY A 12 -0.68 -14.64 -2.69
C GLY A 12 -2.13 -14.42 -2.22
N SER A 13 -2.39 -13.54 -1.25
CA SER A 13 -3.77 -13.21 -0.85
C SER A 13 -4.51 -12.29 -1.82
N GLY A 14 -3.83 -11.72 -2.81
CA GLY A 14 -4.40 -10.85 -3.84
C GLY A 14 -4.36 -9.35 -3.52
N LYS A 15 -3.50 -8.91 -2.62
CA LYS A 15 -3.31 -7.48 -2.26
C LYS A 15 -3.05 -6.62 -3.48
N THR A 16 -2.09 -7.00 -4.30
CA THR A 16 -1.72 -6.29 -5.54
C THR A 16 -2.88 -6.15 -6.50
N THR A 17 -3.67 -7.22 -6.68
CA THR A 17 -4.90 -7.19 -7.49
C THR A 17 -5.92 -6.19 -6.91
N LEU A 18 -6.12 -6.22 -5.59
CA LEU A 18 -7.03 -5.30 -4.93
C LEU A 18 -6.51 -3.85 -4.93
N ALA A 19 -5.20 -3.61 -4.82
CA ALA A 19 -4.60 -2.27 -4.93
C ALA A 19 -4.92 -1.65 -6.30
N LYS A 20 -4.73 -2.41 -7.37
CA LYS A 20 -5.09 -1.99 -8.73
C LYS A 20 -6.59 -1.76 -8.88
N ALA A 21 -7.42 -2.63 -8.34
CA ALA A 21 -8.86 -2.51 -8.42
C ALA A 21 -9.38 -1.30 -7.61
N PHE A 22 -8.80 -1.01 -6.44
CA PHE A 22 -9.10 0.20 -5.67
C PHE A 22 -8.72 1.47 -6.44
N SER A 23 -7.56 1.52 -7.10
CA SER A 23 -7.19 2.68 -7.92
C SER A 23 -8.18 2.90 -9.05
N LYS A 24 -8.60 1.83 -9.76
CA LYS A 24 -9.63 1.91 -10.80
C LYS A 24 -10.97 2.40 -10.24
N LEU A 25 -11.39 1.89 -9.07
CA LEU A 25 -12.64 2.30 -8.43
C LEU A 25 -12.62 3.79 -8.06
N ILE A 26 -11.54 4.27 -7.44
CA ILE A 26 -11.37 5.69 -7.07
C ILE A 26 -11.43 6.56 -8.33
N ARG A 27 -10.78 6.14 -9.42
CA ARG A 27 -10.84 6.82 -10.71
C ARG A 27 -12.26 6.89 -11.28
N GLN A 28 -13.01 5.81 -11.20
CA GLN A 28 -14.41 5.77 -11.64
C GLN A 28 -15.31 6.69 -10.81
N LYS A 29 -15.07 6.77 -9.49
CA LYS A 29 -15.87 7.60 -8.58
C LYS A 29 -15.56 9.09 -8.69
N PHE A 30 -14.30 9.45 -8.79
CA PHE A 30 -13.84 10.83 -8.59
C PHE A 30 -13.16 11.45 -9.80
N GLY A 31 -12.89 10.71 -10.86
CA GLY A 31 -12.39 11.20 -12.15
C GLY A 31 -11.05 11.92 -12.10
N THR A 32 -11.02 13.09 -11.47
CA THR A 32 -9.86 14.00 -11.44
C THR A 32 -8.94 13.85 -10.25
N LYS A 33 -9.26 12.95 -9.29
CA LYS A 33 -8.43 12.75 -8.11
C LYS A 33 -7.12 12.05 -8.43
N THR A 34 -6.04 12.53 -7.82
CA THR A 34 -4.70 11.99 -8.02
C THR A 34 -4.40 10.85 -7.05
N ILE A 35 -3.79 9.77 -7.55
CA ILE A 35 -3.52 8.54 -6.81
C ILE A 35 -2.03 8.21 -6.88
N LEU A 36 -1.41 7.95 -5.74
CA LEU A 36 -0.10 7.34 -5.65
C LEU A 36 -0.24 5.88 -5.19
N LEU A 37 0.19 4.96 -6.03
CA LEU A 37 0.35 3.56 -5.67
C LEU A 37 1.78 3.34 -5.15
N VAL A 38 1.91 2.82 -3.95
CA VAL A 38 3.20 2.54 -3.32
C VAL A 38 3.40 1.03 -3.27
N ASP A 39 4.33 0.55 -4.11
CA ASP A 39 4.72 -0.85 -4.16
C ASP A 39 5.74 -1.13 -3.04
N ASN A 40 5.25 -1.64 -1.94
CA ASN A 40 6.04 -1.93 -0.74
C ASN A 40 6.22 -3.45 -0.52
N ASP A 41 6.22 -4.22 -1.60
CA ASP A 41 6.53 -5.63 -1.64
C ASP A 41 7.96 -5.86 -2.12
N LEU A 42 8.63 -6.91 -1.61
CA LEU A 42 9.99 -7.29 -2.03
C LEU A 42 10.06 -7.72 -3.49
N THR A 43 9.00 -8.30 -4.00
CA THR A 43 8.90 -8.80 -5.38
C THR A 43 8.53 -7.73 -6.39
N LEU A 44 8.07 -6.55 -5.93
CA LEU A 44 7.62 -5.43 -6.78
C LEU A 44 6.52 -5.83 -7.78
N GLU A 45 5.63 -6.74 -7.37
CA GLU A 45 4.55 -7.27 -8.21
C GLU A 45 3.59 -6.17 -8.72
N LEU A 46 3.35 -5.14 -7.91
CA LEU A 46 2.50 -4.03 -8.31
C LEU A 46 3.12 -3.26 -9.49
N SER A 47 4.40 -2.90 -9.38
CA SER A 47 5.15 -2.22 -10.44
C SER A 47 5.21 -3.06 -11.71
N GLU A 48 5.57 -4.35 -11.59
CA GLU A 48 5.61 -5.27 -12.72
C GLU A 48 4.25 -5.44 -13.41
N SER A 49 3.17 -5.43 -12.65
CA SER A 49 1.80 -5.57 -13.18
C SER A 49 1.36 -4.39 -14.06
N PHE A 50 2.05 -3.26 -14.02
CA PHE A 50 1.91 -2.13 -14.92
C PHE A 50 2.99 -2.10 -16.03
N GLY A 51 3.82 -3.14 -16.13
CA GLY A 51 4.93 -3.20 -17.09
C GLY A 51 6.10 -2.29 -16.73
N ILE A 52 6.17 -1.80 -15.49
CA ILE A 52 7.22 -0.91 -15.03
C ILE A 52 8.47 -1.74 -14.72
N LYS A 53 9.55 -1.45 -15.44
CA LYS A 53 10.89 -1.98 -15.10
C LYS A 53 11.52 -1.08 -14.06
N THR A 54 11.39 -1.46 -12.80
CA THR A 54 11.93 -0.69 -11.68
C THR A 54 13.45 -0.67 -11.71
N ARG A 55 14.05 0.51 -11.93
CA ARG A 55 15.50 0.70 -11.90
C ARG A 55 16.01 1.02 -10.50
N ASN A 56 15.27 1.84 -9.78
CA ASN A 56 15.57 2.30 -8.43
C ASN A 56 14.34 2.25 -7.54
N THR A 57 14.56 2.23 -6.22
CA THR A 57 13.51 2.20 -5.20
C THR A 57 13.80 3.23 -4.11
N LEU A 58 12.82 3.54 -3.29
CA LEU A 58 13.05 4.37 -2.09
C LEU A 58 14.15 3.77 -1.19
N TYR A 59 14.21 2.45 -1.10
CA TYR A 59 15.31 1.76 -0.41
C TYR A 59 16.66 2.01 -1.07
N GLY A 60 16.74 1.95 -2.39
CA GLY A 60 17.95 2.23 -3.15
C GLY A 60 18.47 3.64 -2.87
N ILE A 61 17.59 4.64 -2.90
CA ILE A 61 17.92 6.03 -2.56
C ILE A 61 18.44 6.11 -1.13
N LYS A 62 17.71 5.57 -0.14
CA LYS A 62 18.08 5.61 1.27
C LYS A 62 19.40 4.93 1.56
N SER A 63 19.66 3.79 0.93
CA SER A 63 20.89 3.00 1.14
C SER A 63 22.11 3.54 0.39
N GLY A 64 21.93 4.54 -0.47
CA GLY A 64 22.99 5.04 -1.35
C GLY A 64 23.42 4.03 -2.42
N LYS A 65 22.62 2.98 -2.66
CA LYS A 65 22.85 1.95 -3.69
C LYS A 65 22.10 2.27 -4.98
N HIS A 66 22.03 3.53 -5.37
CA HIS A 66 21.40 3.99 -6.59
C HIS A 66 22.44 4.52 -7.59
N GLU A 67 22.02 4.79 -8.82
CA GLU A 67 22.89 5.22 -9.91
C GLU A 67 23.60 6.56 -9.63
N TYR A 68 23.08 7.36 -8.70
CA TYR A 68 23.55 8.69 -8.35
C TYR A 68 24.71 8.72 -7.33
N LYS A 69 25.54 7.66 -7.28
CA LYS A 69 26.70 7.57 -6.38
C LYS A 69 27.80 8.61 -6.61
N THR A 70 27.72 9.34 -7.69
CA THR A 70 28.74 10.34 -8.08
C THR A 70 28.75 11.61 -7.23
N GLY A 71 27.86 11.69 -6.26
CA GLY A 71 27.77 12.84 -5.34
C GLY A 71 26.61 13.78 -5.68
N ILE A 72 26.35 14.71 -4.74
CA ILE A 72 25.33 15.72 -4.90
C ILE A 72 25.82 16.74 -5.94
N PRO A 73 25.03 17.09 -6.98
CA PRO A 73 25.41 18.11 -7.95
C PRO A 73 25.77 19.44 -7.29
N THR A 74 26.74 20.15 -7.86
CA THR A 74 27.17 21.45 -7.36
C THR A 74 26.00 22.42 -7.34
N GLY A 75 25.79 23.08 -6.21
CA GLY A 75 24.67 24.03 -6.02
C GLY A 75 23.37 23.42 -5.52
N MET A 76 23.29 22.09 -5.37
CA MET A 76 22.12 21.39 -4.84
C MET A 76 22.33 21.03 -3.37
N THR A 77 21.36 21.29 -2.54
CA THR A 77 21.37 20.82 -1.14
C THR A 77 21.07 19.33 -1.06
N LYS A 78 21.44 18.69 0.03
CA LYS A 78 21.14 17.27 0.25
C LYS A 78 19.64 16.99 0.27
N GLN A 79 18.82 17.90 0.75
CA GLN A 79 17.38 17.78 0.74
C GLN A 79 16.81 17.83 -0.68
N GLU A 80 17.22 18.82 -1.49
CA GLU A 80 16.80 18.95 -2.88
C GLU A 80 17.21 17.72 -3.72
N TYR A 81 18.40 17.20 -3.47
CA TYR A 81 18.86 15.98 -4.12
C TYR A 81 17.98 14.76 -3.81
N ILE A 82 17.56 14.59 -2.55
CA ILE A 82 16.67 13.48 -2.16
C ILE A 82 15.28 13.67 -2.78
N GLU A 83 14.74 14.88 -2.77
CA GLU A 83 13.46 15.19 -3.39
C GLU A 83 13.51 14.89 -4.90
N TRP A 84 14.55 15.35 -5.58
CA TRP A 84 14.76 15.04 -6.99
C TRP A 84 14.91 13.53 -7.26
N ALA A 85 15.69 12.81 -6.47
CA ALA A 85 15.87 11.37 -6.63
C ALA A 85 14.57 10.57 -6.40
N ILE A 86 13.68 11.05 -5.51
CA ILE A 86 12.36 10.46 -5.30
C ILE A 86 11.47 10.73 -6.52
N GLU A 87 11.48 11.95 -7.06
CA GLU A 87 10.72 12.30 -8.27
C GLU A 87 11.14 11.42 -9.47
N ASP A 88 12.43 11.16 -9.63
CA ASP A 88 12.99 10.38 -10.73
C ASP A 88 12.56 8.90 -10.75
N ILE A 89 12.12 8.37 -9.61
CA ILE A 89 11.65 6.98 -9.52
C ILE A 89 10.13 6.83 -9.56
N ILE A 90 9.39 7.95 -9.65
CA ILE A 90 7.93 7.92 -9.83
C ILE A 90 7.62 7.66 -11.30
N VAL A 91 6.73 6.72 -11.55
CA VAL A 91 6.29 6.37 -12.90
C VAL A 91 4.79 6.60 -13.03
N SER A 92 4.38 7.46 -13.96
CA SER A 92 2.97 7.66 -14.28
C SER A 92 2.44 6.50 -15.11
N VAL A 93 1.34 5.90 -14.67
CA VAL A 93 0.64 4.81 -15.37
C VAL A 93 -0.60 5.29 -16.12
N ASP A 94 -1.17 6.40 -15.70
CA ASP A 94 -2.20 7.17 -16.42
C ASP A 94 -2.15 8.65 -16.02
N GLU A 95 -3.09 9.46 -16.51
CA GLU A 95 -3.12 10.92 -16.29
C GLU A 95 -3.15 11.34 -14.81
N ASN A 96 -3.67 10.48 -13.92
CA ASN A 96 -3.86 10.81 -12.51
C ASN A 96 -3.37 9.71 -11.55
N THR A 97 -2.66 8.71 -12.05
CA THR A 97 -2.16 7.60 -11.24
C THR A 97 -0.66 7.42 -11.45
N ASP A 98 0.08 7.55 -10.37
CA ASP A 98 1.51 7.31 -10.31
C ASP A 98 1.83 6.06 -9.47
N VAL A 99 2.95 5.44 -9.77
CA VAL A 99 3.50 4.29 -9.03
C VAL A 99 4.91 4.63 -8.54
N ILE A 100 5.20 4.29 -7.30
CA ILE A 100 6.54 4.36 -6.73
C ILE A 100 6.91 3.03 -6.07
N ALA A 101 8.06 2.50 -6.45
CA ALA A 101 8.63 1.30 -5.83
C ALA A 101 9.34 1.68 -4.53
N SER A 102 8.91 1.09 -3.43
CA SER A 102 9.43 1.40 -2.10
C SER A 102 10.47 0.39 -1.63
N TRP A 103 10.14 -0.88 -1.63
CA TRP A 103 10.98 -1.97 -1.14
C TRP A 103 11.69 -1.63 0.17
N LEU A 104 10.91 -1.26 1.19
CA LEU A 104 11.44 -0.75 2.43
C LEU A 104 11.80 -1.85 3.42
N ILE A 105 12.97 -2.45 3.21
CA ILE A 105 13.73 -3.06 4.31
C ILE A 105 14.67 -1.97 4.81
N THR A 106 14.55 -1.57 6.07
CA THR A 106 15.55 -0.71 6.69
C THR A 106 16.82 -1.53 6.91
N PRO A 107 17.90 -1.28 6.15
CA PRO A 107 19.17 -1.92 6.49
C PRO A 107 19.57 -1.42 7.87
N LYS A 108 19.96 -2.33 8.73
CA LYS A 108 20.47 -1.98 10.05
C LYS A 108 21.74 -1.10 9.98
N ASP A 109 22.38 -1.00 8.82
CA ASP A 109 23.76 -0.57 8.69
C ASP A 109 24.02 0.58 7.71
N CYS A 110 23.02 1.17 7.04
CA CYS A 110 23.29 2.29 6.12
C CYS A 110 22.64 3.60 6.56
N THR A 111 23.48 4.59 6.87
CA THR A 111 23.11 5.95 7.25
C THR A 111 23.42 6.99 6.16
N CYS A 112 23.59 6.58 4.91
CA CYS A 112 23.96 7.47 3.79
C CYS A 112 22.99 8.65 3.66
N ILE A 113 21.69 8.38 3.83
CA ILE A 113 20.66 9.40 3.91
C ILE A 113 19.98 9.30 5.26
N SER A 114 19.93 10.44 6.00
CA SER A 114 19.26 10.45 7.29
C SER A 114 17.76 10.13 7.11
N THR A 115 17.21 9.35 8.03
CA THR A 115 15.78 9.01 8.04
C THR A 115 14.91 10.28 8.06
N LYS A 116 15.38 11.35 8.72
CA LYS A 116 14.67 12.63 8.77
C LYS A 116 14.53 13.26 7.38
N LEU A 117 15.63 13.39 6.62
CA LEU A 117 15.59 14.00 5.28
C LEU A 117 14.68 13.21 4.33
N MET A 118 14.75 11.88 4.38
CA MET A 118 13.89 11.02 3.58
C MET A 118 12.41 11.19 3.96
N ARG A 119 12.11 11.24 5.25
CA ARG A 119 10.76 11.46 5.77
C ARG A 119 10.21 12.82 5.37
N ASP A 120 11.01 13.87 5.46
CA ASP A 120 10.60 15.22 5.08
C ASP A 120 10.29 15.31 3.58
N ALA A 121 11.09 14.65 2.72
CA ALA A 121 10.85 14.56 1.29
C ALA A 121 9.55 13.77 0.98
N LEU A 122 9.36 12.62 1.61
CA LEU A 122 8.14 11.82 1.44
C LEU A 122 6.89 12.54 1.94
N LYS A 123 6.96 13.30 3.03
CA LYS A 123 5.84 14.13 3.50
C LYS A 123 5.43 15.21 2.49
N LYS A 124 6.38 15.76 1.75
CA LYS A 124 6.08 16.72 0.66
C LYS A 124 5.42 16.01 -0.51
N LEU A 125 5.95 14.86 -0.93
CA LEU A 125 5.39 14.05 -2.01
C LEU A 125 3.94 13.66 -1.72
N ILE A 126 3.67 13.08 -0.56
CA ILE A 126 2.36 12.58 -0.15
C ILE A 126 1.28 13.66 -0.28
N LYS A 127 1.57 14.90 0.08
CA LYS A 127 0.61 16.02 0.03
C LYS A 127 0.15 16.38 -1.39
N ARG A 128 0.79 15.87 -2.42
CA ARG A 128 0.45 16.13 -3.83
C ARG A 128 -0.66 15.22 -4.34
N TYR A 129 -0.97 14.17 -3.60
CA TYR A 129 -1.98 13.18 -3.98
C TYR A 129 -3.21 13.27 -3.11
N ASP A 130 -4.37 13.01 -3.70
CA ASP A 130 -5.63 12.89 -2.99
C ASP A 130 -5.75 11.53 -2.28
N PHE A 131 -5.24 10.49 -2.93
CA PHE A 131 -5.24 9.12 -2.39
C PHE A 131 -3.86 8.49 -2.48
N ILE A 132 -3.51 7.71 -1.47
CA ILE A 132 -2.33 6.85 -1.48
C ILE A 132 -2.76 5.43 -1.14
N ILE A 133 -2.36 4.49 -1.98
CA ILE A 133 -2.64 3.08 -1.76
C ILE A 133 -1.30 2.36 -1.61
N PHE A 134 -1.09 1.77 -0.44
CA PHE A 134 0.10 0.98 -0.13
C PHE A 134 -0.20 -0.51 -0.35
N ASP A 135 0.55 -1.14 -1.25
CA ASP A 135 0.59 -2.59 -1.39
C ASP A 135 1.73 -3.12 -0.51
N CYS A 136 1.39 -3.70 0.66
CA CYS A 136 2.36 -4.10 1.68
C CYS A 136 2.40 -5.63 1.83
N GLU A 137 3.60 -6.19 2.02
CA GLU A 137 3.75 -7.65 2.14
C GLU A 137 3.04 -8.22 3.38
N TYR A 138 3.43 -7.89 4.59
CA TYR A 138 2.89 -8.54 5.79
C TYR A 138 2.29 -7.60 6.84
N ASP A 139 2.98 -6.49 7.15
CA ASP A 139 2.55 -5.57 8.19
C ASP A 139 2.96 -4.11 7.91
N LEU A 140 2.46 -3.20 8.74
CA LEU A 140 2.70 -1.76 8.61
C LEU A 140 4.01 -1.29 9.26
N LYS A 141 4.78 -2.17 9.90
CA LYS A 141 5.96 -1.79 10.69
C LYS A 141 7.00 -1.05 9.86
N TYR A 142 7.29 -1.56 8.67
CA TYR A 142 8.30 -0.95 7.78
C TYR A 142 7.80 0.32 7.13
N LEU A 143 6.54 0.34 6.74
CA LEU A 143 5.90 1.52 6.16
C LEU A 143 5.98 2.72 7.14
N ASN A 144 5.55 2.53 8.39
CA ASN A 144 5.52 3.59 9.38
C ASN A 144 6.93 4.13 9.74
N SER A 145 7.97 3.30 9.67
CA SER A 145 9.34 3.74 10.00
C SER A 145 9.88 4.80 9.04
N LEU A 146 9.40 4.85 7.82
CA LEU A 146 9.84 5.79 6.78
C LEU A 146 8.86 6.92 6.52
N VAL A 147 7.59 6.60 6.40
CA VAL A 147 6.61 7.59 5.96
C VAL A 147 6.15 8.45 7.13
N ASP A 148 6.08 7.91 8.36
CA ASP A 148 5.56 8.61 9.55
C ASP A 148 4.29 9.41 9.21
N TYR A 149 3.40 8.77 8.44
CA TYR A 149 2.15 9.33 7.97
C TYR A 149 1.02 8.46 8.53
N PRO A 150 -0.06 9.04 9.01
CA PRO A 150 -1.19 8.28 9.51
C PRO A 150 -1.78 7.41 8.39
N ILE A 151 -2.13 6.19 8.71
CA ILE A 151 -2.90 5.31 7.84
C ILE A 151 -4.37 5.45 8.26
N ASP A 152 -5.20 5.91 7.34
CA ASP A 152 -6.63 6.09 7.58
C ASP A 152 -7.36 4.74 7.53
N GLU A 153 -7.00 3.90 6.56
CA GLU A 153 -7.63 2.60 6.36
C GLU A 153 -6.58 1.50 6.20
N ALA A 154 -6.56 0.53 7.10
CA ALA A 154 -5.75 -0.67 6.97
C ALA A 154 -6.63 -1.88 6.66
N ILE A 155 -6.43 -2.47 5.50
CA ILE A 155 -7.23 -3.58 4.98
C ILE A 155 -6.39 -4.85 4.97
N ILE A 156 -6.76 -5.81 5.81
CA ILE A 156 -6.13 -7.12 5.85
C ILE A 156 -6.79 -8.01 4.80
N VAL A 157 -6.02 -8.46 3.82
CA VAL A 157 -6.52 -9.33 2.75
C VAL A 157 -6.26 -10.79 3.12
N SER A 158 -7.33 -11.57 3.23
CA SER A 158 -7.29 -12.99 3.60
C SER A 158 -8.06 -13.86 2.62
N THR A 159 -7.58 -15.05 2.31
CA THR A 159 -8.25 -16.02 1.41
C THR A 159 -9.32 -16.87 2.09
N GLY A 160 -9.64 -16.61 3.34
CA GLY A 160 -10.72 -17.28 4.07
C GLY A 160 -10.36 -18.65 4.67
N THR A 161 -9.17 -19.20 4.46
CA THR A 161 -8.78 -20.43 5.16
C THR A 161 -8.55 -20.17 6.65
N LYS A 162 -8.73 -21.19 7.49
CA LYS A 162 -8.56 -21.07 8.94
C LYS A 162 -7.19 -20.50 9.32
N GLU A 163 -6.14 -20.95 8.64
CA GLU A 163 -4.75 -20.51 8.86
C GLU A 163 -4.59 -19.03 8.47
N ASN A 164 -5.18 -18.61 7.35
CA ASN A 164 -5.06 -17.23 6.87
C ASN A 164 -5.89 -16.26 7.73
N ILE A 165 -7.04 -16.68 8.25
CA ILE A 165 -7.84 -15.88 9.19
C ILE A 165 -7.11 -15.77 10.55
N ALA A 166 -6.51 -16.85 11.05
CA ALA A 166 -5.67 -16.80 12.24
C ALA A 166 -4.46 -15.87 12.06
N LEU A 167 -3.85 -15.86 10.87
CA LEU A 167 -2.79 -14.92 10.53
C LEU A 167 -3.32 -13.48 10.47
N ALA A 168 -4.51 -13.25 9.90
CA ALA A 168 -5.15 -11.93 9.87
C ALA A 168 -5.36 -11.35 11.28
N SER A 169 -5.73 -12.18 12.26
CA SER A 169 -5.84 -11.77 13.66
C SER A 169 -4.50 -11.30 14.24
N LYS A 170 -3.40 -12.02 13.93
CA LYS A 170 -2.05 -11.61 14.35
C LYS A 170 -1.62 -10.29 13.67
N ILE A 171 -1.87 -10.16 12.37
CA ILE A 171 -1.57 -8.94 11.61
C ILE A 171 -2.36 -7.76 12.21
N MET A 172 -3.66 -7.93 12.51
CA MET A 172 -4.48 -6.90 13.12
C MET A 172 -3.86 -6.42 14.45
N SER A 173 -3.49 -7.33 15.33
CA SER A 173 -2.93 -6.98 16.65
C SER A 173 -1.60 -6.23 16.54
N THR A 174 -0.75 -6.58 15.57
CA THR A 174 0.55 -5.91 15.34
C THR A 174 0.41 -4.58 14.61
N SER A 175 -0.60 -4.45 13.74
CA SER A 175 -0.80 -3.25 12.91
C SER A 175 -1.58 -2.14 13.62
N ARG A 176 -2.39 -2.47 14.62
CA ARG A 176 -3.26 -1.51 15.33
C ARG A 176 -2.50 -0.29 15.90
N LYS A 177 -1.26 -0.47 16.33
CA LYS A 177 -0.42 0.63 16.83
C LYS A 177 0.05 1.62 15.76
N TYR A 178 -0.13 1.30 14.48
CA TYR A 178 0.23 2.15 13.34
C TYR A 178 -0.98 2.81 12.68
N VAL A 179 -2.19 2.42 13.11
CA VAL A 179 -3.48 2.95 12.65
C VAL A 179 -4.13 3.61 13.85
N LEU A 180 -3.69 4.84 14.20
CA LEU A 180 -4.05 5.48 15.47
C LEU A 180 -5.51 5.92 15.49
N ASP A 181 -5.93 6.70 14.49
CA ASP A 181 -7.28 7.25 14.37
C ASP A 181 -8.07 6.64 13.20
N GLY A 182 -7.43 5.69 12.48
CA GLY A 182 -8.00 5.05 11.31
C GLY A 182 -8.71 3.74 11.62
N GLN A 183 -9.33 3.17 10.60
CA GLN A 183 -10.02 1.89 10.68
C GLN A 183 -9.08 0.74 10.24
N ILE A 184 -9.26 -0.43 10.87
CA ILE A 184 -8.63 -1.68 10.45
C ILE A 184 -9.68 -2.78 10.33
N GLY A 185 -9.66 -3.50 9.22
CA GLY A 185 -10.59 -4.60 9.00
C GLY A 185 -10.08 -5.61 7.96
N VAL A 186 -10.90 -6.60 7.68
CA VAL A 186 -10.55 -7.76 6.83
C VAL A 186 -11.40 -7.75 5.57
N ILE A 187 -10.78 -7.99 4.41
CA ILE A 187 -11.45 -8.45 3.20
C ILE A 187 -11.18 -9.94 3.03
N LEU A 188 -12.24 -10.73 2.89
CA LEU A 188 -12.13 -12.09 2.38
C LEU A 188 -12.02 -12.02 0.86
N ASN A 189 -10.86 -12.37 0.33
CA ASN A 189 -10.56 -12.31 -1.10
C ASN A 189 -10.39 -13.70 -1.69
N ASN A 190 -10.80 -13.87 -2.93
CA ASN A 190 -10.68 -15.13 -3.67
C ASN A 190 -11.31 -16.31 -2.92
N ILE A 191 -12.45 -16.07 -2.25
CA ILE A 191 -13.13 -17.06 -1.43
C ILE A 191 -14.09 -17.89 -2.30
N GLU A 192 -14.09 -19.19 -2.06
CA GLU A 192 -15.09 -20.10 -2.63
C GLU A 192 -16.37 -20.07 -1.81
N LYS A 193 -17.52 -20.12 -2.47
CA LYS A 193 -18.84 -19.98 -1.82
C LYS A 193 -19.07 -20.99 -0.69
N GLU A 194 -18.51 -22.18 -0.83
CA GLU A 194 -18.62 -23.25 0.17
C GLU A 194 -17.94 -22.90 1.50
N ASN A 195 -16.87 -22.12 1.43
CA ASN A 195 -16.08 -21.73 2.60
C ASN A 195 -16.56 -20.43 3.26
N LEU A 196 -17.49 -19.71 2.63
CA LEU A 196 -17.91 -18.39 3.07
C LEU A 196 -18.50 -18.39 4.49
N ASN A 197 -19.42 -19.32 4.75
CA ASN A 197 -20.09 -19.39 6.06
C ASN A 197 -19.10 -19.71 7.19
N SER A 198 -18.23 -20.70 6.99
CA SER A 198 -17.23 -21.07 8.01
C SER A 198 -16.22 -19.95 8.27
N SER A 199 -15.81 -19.25 7.22
CA SER A 199 -14.86 -18.13 7.32
C SER A 199 -15.47 -16.93 8.05
N THR A 200 -16.73 -16.59 7.77
CA THR A 200 -17.43 -15.48 8.44
C THR A 200 -17.69 -15.77 9.92
N VAL A 201 -18.02 -17.00 10.28
CA VAL A 201 -18.15 -17.42 11.69
C VAL A 201 -16.79 -17.26 12.39
N LEU A 202 -15.71 -17.76 11.79
CA LEU A 202 -14.38 -17.67 12.39
C LEU A 202 -13.91 -16.22 12.56
N LEU A 203 -14.19 -15.32 11.59
CA LEU A 203 -13.89 -13.90 11.74
C LEU A 203 -14.63 -13.29 12.94
N LYS A 204 -15.91 -13.65 13.11
CA LYS A 204 -16.72 -13.19 14.24
C LYS A 204 -16.17 -13.71 15.58
N ASP A 205 -15.79 -15.00 15.66
CA ASP A 205 -15.24 -15.61 16.87
C ASP A 205 -13.89 -14.97 17.28
N LEU A 206 -13.15 -14.44 16.30
CA LEU A 206 -11.89 -13.72 16.52
C LEU A 206 -12.07 -12.20 16.62
N GLU A 207 -13.30 -11.70 16.67
CA GLU A 207 -13.64 -10.29 16.75
C GLU A 207 -13.00 -9.42 15.63
N LEU A 208 -12.87 -10.01 14.44
CA LEU A 208 -12.29 -9.34 13.28
C LEU A 208 -13.41 -8.61 12.50
N ASN A 209 -13.19 -7.33 12.22
CA ASN A 209 -14.13 -6.50 11.45
C ASN A 209 -14.09 -6.91 9.97
N LEU A 210 -15.17 -7.51 9.46
CA LEU A 210 -15.31 -7.87 8.05
C LEU A 210 -15.77 -6.65 7.23
N LEU A 211 -14.87 -6.12 6.40
CA LEU A 211 -15.16 -5.01 5.48
C LEU A 211 -15.91 -5.46 4.24
N GLY A 212 -15.58 -6.63 3.73
CA GLY A 212 -16.25 -7.17 2.54
C GLY A 212 -15.71 -8.51 2.07
N ILE A 213 -16.32 -8.97 1.00
CA ILE A 213 -16.04 -10.27 0.40
C ILE A 213 -15.84 -10.07 -1.10
N VAL A 214 -14.76 -10.62 -1.62
CA VAL A 214 -14.47 -10.73 -3.05
C VAL A 214 -14.41 -12.21 -3.38
N GLU A 215 -15.42 -12.70 -4.08
CA GLU A 215 -15.48 -14.09 -4.51
C GLU A 215 -14.36 -14.38 -5.54
N LYS A 216 -14.04 -15.66 -5.73
CA LYS A 216 -13.10 -16.08 -6.75
C LYS A 216 -13.68 -15.82 -8.14
N VAL A 217 -13.19 -14.79 -8.80
CA VAL A 217 -13.63 -14.36 -10.14
C VAL A 217 -12.46 -13.85 -10.95
N ASP A 218 -12.49 -14.12 -12.26
CA ASP A 218 -11.50 -13.62 -13.23
C ASP A 218 -12.04 -12.38 -13.99
N ASP A 219 -12.86 -11.55 -13.32
CA ASP A 219 -13.54 -10.41 -13.92
C ASP A 219 -13.28 -9.16 -13.07
N ASP A 220 -12.47 -8.26 -13.61
CA ASP A 220 -12.11 -6.98 -12.97
C ASP A 220 -13.33 -6.17 -12.52
N ASN A 221 -14.41 -6.16 -13.33
CA ASN A 221 -15.60 -5.37 -12.99
C ASN A 221 -16.33 -5.95 -11.77
N LYS A 222 -16.35 -7.27 -11.62
CA LYS A 222 -16.92 -7.91 -10.44
C LYS A 222 -16.10 -7.61 -9.19
N ILE A 223 -14.78 -7.59 -9.32
CA ILE A 223 -13.88 -7.18 -8.22
C ILE A 223 -14.15 -5.72 -7.85
N ILE A 224 -14.21 -4.82 -8.82
CA ILE A 224 -14.49 -3.39 -8.59
C ILE A 224 -15.85 -3.19 -7.92
N ASN A 225 -16.90 -3.88 -8.35
CA ASN A 225 -18.23 -3.79 -7.73
C ASN A 225 -18.24 -4.30 -6.27
N ALA A 226 -17.50 -5.37 -5.98
CA ALA A 226 -17.34 -5.84 -4.60
C ALA A 226 -16.59 -4.81 -3.74
N LEU A 227 -15.55 -4.19 -4.29
CA LEU A 227 -14.80 -3.13 -3.62
C LEU A 227 -15.58 -1.84 -3.44
N ASP A 228 -16.55 -1.53 -4.28
CA ASP A 228 -17.45 -0.39 -4.08
C ASP A 228 -18.26 -0.53 -2.78
N THR A 229 -18.74 -1.73 -2.50
CA THR A 229 -19.39 -2.05 -1.22
C THR A 229 -18.41 -1.91 -0.04
N VAL A 230 -17.14 -2.32 -0.21
CA VAL A 230 -16.11 -2.13 0.81
C VAL A 230 -15.85 -0.65 1.02
N TYR A 231 -15.64 0.10 -0.07
CA TYR A 231 -15.36 1.53 -0.04
C TYR A 231 -16.40 2.32 0.75
N SER A 232 -17.69 1.98 0.60
CA SER A 232 -18.79 2.63 1.32
C SER A 232 -18.74 2.43 2.85
N ARG A 233 -17.96 1.48 3.34
CA ARG A 233 -17.75 1.18 4.77
C ARG A 233 -16.48 1.79 5.34
N LEU A 234 -15.64 2.36 4.49
CA LEU A 234 -14.40 3.02 4.90
C LEU A 234 -14.68 4.48 5.25
N ASN A 235 -13.86 5.04 6.14
CA ASN A 235 -13.93 6.45 6.54
C ASN A 235 -13.21 7.35 5.53
N LEU A 236 -13.48 7.14 4.24
CA LEU A 236 -12.89 7.86 3.13
C LEU A 236 -13.87 8.88 2.53
N PRO A 237 -13.40 9.86 1.74
CA PRO A 237 -14.28 10.79 1.03
C PRO A 237 -15.31 10.04 0.18
N GLN A 238 -16.57 10.49 0.22
CA GLN A 238 -17.69 9.91 -0.52
C GLN A 238 -17.91 10.64 -1.83
#